data_de9cf218240a8f311b2849776de95068
#
_entry.id   de9cf218240a8f311b2849776de95068
#
_cell.length_a   1.000
_cell.length_b   1.000
_cell.length_c   1.000
_cell.angle_alpha   90.00
_cell.angle_beta   90.00
_cell.angle_gamma   90.00
#
_symmetry.space_group_name_H-M   'P 1'
#
loop_
_entity.id
_entity.type
_entity.pdbx_description
1 polymer ?
#
loop_
_entity_poly.entity_id
_entity_poly.type
_entity_poly.pdbx_seq_one_letter_code
_entity_poly.pdbx_strand_id
1 'polypeptide(L)'
;MFSGEKLKALRQENGYSQADLAKRLQISRASYFNWENGKTKPNQKKLEQLSQIFKVDETYFLSEHDIVNTYLQLNPDNRLKLENYAKNLLKEQEIVKPLPKLYSYKVFEKLSAGTGYSYFGDGNYDTVFYDEQLDHDFASWVFGDSMEPTYLNGEVVLIKQTDFDYDGAIYAVDWDGQTYIKKIYREEDGLRLVSLNKHYADKFAPYDENPRIIGKIVGNFKPLEI
;
A
#
# COMPACT_ATOMS: atom_id res chain seq x y z
N MET A 1 -12.10 29.60 -19.67
CA MET A 1 -12.01 31.04 -19.21
C MET A 1 -10.80 31.66 -19.88
N PHE A 2 -10.74 33.00 -20.14
CA PHE A 2 -9.56 33.65 -20.71
C PHE A 2 -8.40 33.60 -19.69
N SER A 3 -7.21 33.16 -20.14
CA SER A 3 -6.00 33.11 -19.31
C SER A 3 -5.06 34.27 -19.61
N GLY A 4 -4.96 35.20 -18.68
CA GLY A 4 -4.01 36.32 -18.77
C GLY A 4 -2.55 35.84 -18.63
N GLU A 5 -2.32 34.76 -17.90
CA GLU A 5 -0.98 34.17 -17.73
C GLU A 5 -0.43 33.63 -19.07
N LYS A 6 -1.26 32.97 -19.86
CA LYS A 6 -0.89 32.49 -21.19
C LYS A 6 -0.58 33.64 -22.14
N LEU A 7 -1.37 34.74 -22.07
CA LEU A 7 -1.10 35.93 -22.83
C LEU A 7 0.26 36.54 -22.46
N LYS A 8 0.55 36.62 -21.17
CA LYS A 8 1.83 37.13 -20.65
C LYS A 8 3.01 36.23 -21.09
N ALA A 9 2.89 34.92 -21.01
CA ALA A 9 3.91 33.97 -21.44
C ALA A 9 4.24 34.14 -22.92
N LEU A 10 3.23 34.11 -23.81
CA LEU A 10 3.43 34.30 -25.25
C LEU A 10 4.05 35.65 -25.59
N ARG A 11 3.66 36.71 -24.91
CA ARG A 11 4.26 38.03 -25.10
C ARG A 11 5.76 38.00 -24.80
N GLN A 12 6.14 37.37 -23.66
CA GLN A 12 7.53 37.28 -23.23
C GLN A 12 8.37 36.40 -24.17
N GLU A 13 7.84 35.24 -24.57
CA GLU A 13 8.48 34.31 -25.50
C GLU A 13 8.75 34.96 -26.87
N ASN A 14 7.85 35.84 -27.33
CA ASN A 14 7.99 36.56 -28.58
C ASN A 14 8.72 37.89 -28.44
N GLY A 15 9.26 38.25 -27.26
CA GLY A 15 10.07 39.45 -27.04
C GLY A 15 9.32 40.75 -27.07
N TYR A 16 7.98 40.76 -26.94
CA TYR A 16 7.19 42.00 -26.95
C TYR A 16 7.10 42.62 -25.56
N SER A 17 7.15 43.95 -25.51
CA SER A 17 6.72 44.70 -24.32
C SER A 17 5.19 44.83 -24.27
N GLN A 18 4.63 45.10 -23.10
CA GLN A 18 3.21 45.39 -22.95
C GLN A 18 2.78 46.61 -23.79
N ALA A 19 3.67 47.60 -23.93
CA ALA A 19 3.40 48.82 -24.72
C ALA A 19 3.35 48.50 -26.22
N ASP A 20 4.21 47.60 -26.72
CA ASP A 20 4.22 47.22 -28.13
C ASP A 20 2.92 46.52 -28.53
N LEU A 21 2.46 45.57 -27.70
CA LEU A 21 1.20 44.90 -27.99
C LEU A 21 -0.02 45.76 -27.80
N ALA A 22 -0.03 46.62 -26.80
CA ALA A 22 -1.11 47.59 -26.64
C ALA A 22 -1.21 48.51 -27.88
N LYS A 23 -0.10 49.02 -28.41
CA LYS A 23 -0.04 49.79 -29.63
C LYS A 23 -0.54 49.01 -30.86
N ARG A 24 -0.07 47.80 -31.05
CA ARG A 24 -0.51 46.93 -32.17
C ARG A 24 -2.01 46.63 -32.12
N LEU A 25 -2.53 46.42 -30.92
CA LEU A 25 -3.94 46.15 -30.67
C LEU A 25 -4.80 47.40 -30.60
N GLN A 26 -4.22 48.60 -30.72
CA GLN A 26 -4.92 49.89 -30.61
C GLN A 26 -5.74 50.01 -29.32
N ILE A 27 -5.11 49.68 -28.18
CA ILE A 27 -5.68 49.80 -26.83
C ILE A 27 -4.71 50.52 -25.91
N SER A 28 -5.18 50.94 -24.73
CA SER A 28 -4.27 51.47 -23.71
C SER A 28 -3.38 50.40 -23.10
N ARG A 29 -2.17 50.78 -22.69
CA ARG A 29 -1.27 49.87 -21.95
C ARG A 29 -1.96 49.36 -20.67
N ALA A 30 -2.76 50.17 -20.01
CA ALA A 30 -3.50 49.77 -18.82
C ALA A 30 -4.54 48.68 -19.12
N SER A 31 -5.24 48.73 -20.25
CA SER A 31 -6.17 47.68 -20.68
C SER A 31 -5.44 46.37 -20.94
N TYR A 32 -4.30 46.41 -21.62
CA TYR A 32 -3.48 45.24 -21.89
C TYR A 32 -2.96 44.61 -20.58
N PHE A 33 -2.45 45.42 -19.66
CA PHE A 33 -2.01 45.01 -18.33
C PHE A 33 -3.13 44.30 -17.54
N ASN A 34 -4.37 44.84 -17.59
CA ASN A 34 -5.52 44.26 -16.94
C ASN A 34 -5.88 42.89 -17.52
N TRP A 35 -5.66 42.66 -18.82
CA TRP A 35 -5.84 41.32 -19.43
C TRP A 35 -4.83 40.32 -18.93
N GLU A 36 -3.53 40.67 -18.89
CA GLU A 36 -2.49 39.77 -18.34
C GLU A 36 -2.71 39.42 -16.87
N ASN A 37 -3.31 40.31 -16.09
CA ASN A 37 -3.60 40.09 -14.69
C ASN A 37 -5.01 39.53 -14.41
N GLY A 38 -5.74 39.12 -15.45
CA GLY A 38 -7.06 38.51 -15.31
C GLY A 38 -8.17 39.44 -14.80
N LYS A 39 -7.89 40.75 -14.68
CA LYS A 39 -8.89 41.72 -14.21
C LYS A 39 -9.99 42.00 -15.25
N THR A 40 -9.64 41.96 -16.52
CA THR A 40 -10.56 42.09 -17.64
C THR A 40 -10.14 41.10 -18.73
N LYS A 41 -11.00 40.86 -19.73
CA LYS A 41 -10.72 40.00 -20.87
C LYS A 41 -10.84 40.79 -22.19
N PRO A 42 -10.08 40.39 -23.24
CA PRO A 42 -10.28 40.97 -24.58
C PRO A 42 -11.68 40.60 -25.12
N ASN A 43 -12.24 41.47 -25.96
CA ASN A 43 -13.40 41.12 -26.74
C ASN A 43 -12.99 40.21 -27.90
N GLN A 44 -13.98 39.61 -28.60
CA GLN A 44 -13.75 38.65 -29.68
C GLN A 44 -12.79 39.20 -30.76
N LYS A 45 -13.01 40.41 -31.22
CA LYS A 45 -12.17 41.04 -32.25
C LYS A 45 -10.70 41.20 -31.81
N LYS A 46 -10.47 41.50 -30.51
CA LYS A 46 -9.10 41.60 -29.97
C LYS A 46 -8.47 40.23 -29.74
N LEU A 47 -9.29 39.22 -29.44
CA LEU A 47 -8.83 37.82 -29.32
C LEU A 47 -8.33 37.30 -30.69
N GLU A 48 -9.10 37.55 -31.76
CA GLU A 48 -8.69 37.24 -33.14
C GLU A 48 -7.37 37.92 -33.52
N GLN A 49 -7.22 39.24 -33.17
CA GLN A 49 -5.98 39.97 -33.42
C GLN A 49 -4.78 39.34 -32.65
N LEU A 50 -4.98 38.91 -31.39
CA LEU A 50 -3.94 38.26 -30.61
C LEU A 50 -3.56 36.94 -31.24
N SER A 51 -4.52 36.12 -31.66
CA SER A 51 -4.30 34.86 -32.37
C SER A 51 -3.47 35.00 -33.62
N GLN A 52 -3.74 36.03 -34.41
CA GLN A 52 -2.98 36.37 -35.63
C GLN A 52 -1.54 36.86 -35.30
N ILE A 53 -1.37 37.70 -34.29
CA ILE A 53 -0.05 38.22 -33.87
C ILE A 53 0.83 37.08 -33.39
N PHE A 54 0.30 36.15 -32.59
CA PHE A 54 1.07 35.05 -31.99
C PHE A 54 1.01 33.76 -32.80
N LYS A 55 0.25 33.73 -33.89
CA LYS A 55 0.04 32.53 -34.73
C LYS A 55 -0.45 31.31 -33.94
N VAL A 56 -1.36 31.53 -33.00
CA VAL A 56 -2.02 30.51 -32.20
C VAL A 56 -3.54 30.53 -32.45
N ASP A 57 -4.22 29.44 -32.16
CA ASP A 57 -5.69 29.40 -32.16
C ASP A 57 -6.25 30.22 -31.00
N GLU A 58 -7.45 30.83 -31.19
CA GLU A 58 -8.10 31.61 -30.12
C GLU A 58 -8.36 30.81 -28.86
N THR A 59 -8.58 29.49 -29.00
CA THR A 59 -8.79 28.57 -27.89
C THR A 59 -7.56 28.44 -26.99
N TYR A 60 -6.36 28.76 -27.49
CA TYR A 60 -5.14 28.87 -26.69
C TYR A 60 -5.33 29.75 -25.46
N PHE A 61 -5.99 30.90 -25.62
CA PHE A 61 -6.24 31.85 -24.54
C PHE A 61 -7.44 31.48 -23.66
N LEU A 62 -8.28 30.54 -24.12
CA LEU A 62 -9.52 30.15 -23.44
C LEU A 62 -9.38 28.92 -22.57
N SER A 63 -8.34 28.14 -22.76
CA SER A 63 -8.08 26.93 -22.01
C SER A 63 -7.08 27.18 -20.88
N GLU A 64 -7.40 26.72 -19.69
CA GLU A 64 -6.49 26.70 -18.54
C GLU A 64 -5.46 25.57 -18.65
N HIS A 65 -5.70 24.60 -19.55
CA HIS A 65 -4.85 23.42 -19.71
C HIS A 65 -4.25 23.32 -21.11
N ASP A 66 -2.95 23.16 -21.21
CA ASP A 66 -2.21 23.03 -22.47
C ASP A 66 -2.63 21.81 -23.28
N ILE A 67 -3.14 20.77 -22.61
CA ILE A 67 -3.61 19.56 -23.28
C ILE A 67 -4.72 19.84 -24.32
N VAL A 68 -5.59 20.83 -24.08
CA VAL A 68 -6.65 21.20 -25.03
C VAL A 68 -6.04 21.74 -26.31
N ASN A 69 -5.02 22.57 -26.21
CA ASN A 69 -4.33 23.15 -27.36
C ASN A 69 -3.56 22.08 -28.14
N THR A 70 -2.90 21.18 -27.42
CA THR A 70 -2.21 20.02 -28.01
C THR A 70 -3.20 19.12 -28.74
N TYR A 71 -4.36 18.82 -28.14
CA TYR A 71 -5.41 18.01 -28.75
C TYR A 71 -5.90 18.62 -30.05
N LEU A 72 -6.14 19.95 -30.09
CA LEU A 72 -6.63 20.62 -31.29
C LEU A 72 -5.63 20.62 -32.46
N GLN A 73 -4.33 20.51 -32.18
CA GLN A 73 -3.26 20.43 -33.19
C GLN A 73 -3.05 19.00 -33.72
N LEU A 74 -3.56 17.97 -33.05
CA LEU A 74 -3.43 16.59 -33.48
C LEU A 74 -4.30 16.31 -34.71
N ASN A 75 -3.81 15.39 -35.56
CA ASN A 75 -4.64 14.82 -36.63
C ASN A 75 -5.75 13.92 -36.05
N PRO A 76 -6.79 13.56 -36.84
CA PRO A 76 -7.95 12.80 -36.34
C PRO A 76 -7.57 11.48 -35.67
N ASP A 77 -6.60 10.73 -36.22
CA ASP A 77 -6.19 9.43 -35.66
C ASP A 77 -5.53 9.57 -34.28
N ASN A 78 -4.70 10.59 -34.11
CA ASN A 78 -4.04 10.87 -32.85
C ASN A 78 -4.99 11.47 -31.79
N ARG A 79 -6.01 12.24 -32.22
CA ARG A 79 -7.09 12.65 -31.31
C ARG A 79 -7.82 11.46 -30.72
N LEU A 80 -8.20 10.50 -31.57
CA LEU A 80 -8.89 9.29 -31.13
C LEU A 80 -8.04 8.47 -30.14
N LYS A 81 -6.74 8.35 -30.40
CA LYS A 81 -5.81 7.68 -29.46
C LYS A 81 -5.74 8.39 -28.11
N LEU A 82 -5.65 9.72 -28.10
CA LEU A 82 -5.61 10.53 -26.88
C LEU A 82 -6.92 10.42 -26.10
N GLU A 83 -8.06 10.47 -26.79
CA GLU A 83 -9.38 10.29 -26.16
C GLU A 83 -9.51 8.90 -25.50
N ASN A 84 -9.07 7.84 -26.19
CA ASN A 84 -9.11 6.49 -25.64
C ASN A 84 -8.17 6.34 -24.44
N TYR A 85 -6.99 6.94 -24.49
CA TYR A 85 -6.06 6.96 -23.37
C TYR A 85 -6.65 7.69 -22.16
N ALA A 86 -7.22 8.88 -22.36
CA ALA A 86 -7.88 9.64 -21.30
C ALA A 86 -9.06 8.88 -20.68
N LYS A 87 -9.89 8.19 -21.50
CA LYS A 87 -10.98 7.34 -21.01
C LYS A 87 -10.48 6.16 -20.17
N ASN A 88 -9.34 5.56 -20.56
CA ASN A 88 -8.75 4.48 -19.77
C ASN A 88 -8.22 4.98 -18.42
N LEU A 89 -7.53 6.14 -18.39
CA LEU A 89 -7.10 6.75 -17.14
C LEU A 89 -8.28 7.08 -16.21
N LEU A 90 -9.39 7.59 -16.75
CA LEU A 90 -10.61 7.82 -15.96
C LEU A 90 -11.15 6.52 -15.37
N LYS A 91 -11.23 5.45 -16.14
CA LYS A 91 -11.65 4.13 -15.63
C LYS A 91 -10.71 3.62 -14.54
N GLU A 92 -9.39 3.81 -14.68
CA GLU A 92 -8.41 3.43 -13.67
C GLU A 92 -8.58 4.24 -12.38
N GLN A 93 -8.96 5.53 -12.46
CA GLN A 93 -9.29 6.35 -11.29
C GLN A 93 -10.60 5.94 -10.62
N GLU A 94 -11.59 5.48 -11.40
CA GLU A 94 -12.87 4.99 -10.88
C GLU A 94 -12.77 3.59 -10.26
N ILE A 95 -11.73 2.82 -10.59
CA ILE A 95 -11.38 1.60 -9.87
C ILE A 95 -10.82 2.03 -8.51
N VAL A 96 -11.72 2.35 -7.58
CA VAL A 96 -11.43 2.32 -6.15
C VAL A 96 -10.95 0.89 -5.90
N LYS A 97 -9.64 0.67 -5.77
CA LYS A 97 -9.12 -0.62 -5.30
C LYS A 97 -9.85 -0.86 -3.98
N PRO A 98 -10.68 -1.92 -3.88
CA PRO A 98 -11.33 -2.20 -2.61
C PRO A 98 -10.19 -2.27 -1.59
N LEU A 99 -10.35 -1.58 -0.48
CA LEU A 99 -9.40 -1.71 0.64
C LEU A 99 -9.23 -3.20 0.87
N PRO A 100 -8.00 -3.72 0.99
CA PRO A 100 -7.78 -5.13 1.24
C PRO A 100 -8.62 -5.51 2.45
N LYS A 101 -9.40 -6.59 2.31
CA LYS A 101 -10.18 -7.09 3.44
C LYS A 101 -9.19 -7.58 4.47
N LEU A 102 -9.16 -6.92 5.62
CA LEU A 102 -8.29 -7.31 6.71
C LEU A 102 -9.03 -8.26 7.66
N TYR A 103 -8.33 -9.29 8.07
CA TYR A 103 -8.80 -10.27 9.05
C TYR A 103 -8.03 -10.05 10.34
N SER A 104 -8.73 -10.04 11.46
CA SER A 104 -8.13 -9.88 12.79
C SER A 104 -7.77 -11.22 13.39
N TYR A 105 -6.60 -11.30 14.01
CA TYR A 105 -6.09 -12.46 14.70
C TYR A 105 -5.81 -12.12 16.16
N LYS A 106 -6.25 -12.99 17.07
CA LYS A 106 -5.89 -12.92 18.49
C LYS A 106 -4.62 -13.71 18.71
N VAL A 107 -3.53 -13.02 19.00
CA VAL A 107 -2.20 -13.58 19.13
C VAL A 107 -1.77 -13.59 20.59
N PHE A 108 -1.48 -14.74 21.13
CA PHE A 108 -1.11 -14.93 22.53
C PHE A 108 0.41 -14.87 22.69
N GLU A 109 0.88 -14.20 23.74
CA GLU A 109 2.30 -14.20 24.09
C GLU A 109 2.74 -15.55 24.68
N LYS A 110 1.85 -16.17 25.45
CA LYS A 110 2.08 -17.47 26.08
C LYS A 110 0.86 -18.36 25.88
N LEU A 111 1.12 -19.60 25.48
CA LEU A 111 0.13 -20.65 25.43
C LEU A 111 0.48 -21.65 26.53
N SER A 112 -0.47 -22.04 27.37
CA SER A 112 -0.27 -23.10 28.33
C SER A 112 -1.30 -24.19 28.13
N ALA A 113 -0.90 -25.45 28.22
CA ALA A 113 -1.77 -26.61 28.14
C ALA A 113 -2.43 -26.84 29.49
N GLY A 114 -3.46 -26.05 29.85
CA GLY A 114 -4.24 -26.23 31.08
C GLY A 114 -5.11 -27.50 31.06
N THR A 115 -5.43 -28.04 32.23
CA THR A 115 -6.40 -29.10 32.40
C THR A 115 -7.81 -28.56 32.25
N GLY A 116 -8.40 -28.70 31.06
CA GLY A 116 -9.82 -28.41 30.79
C GLY A 116 -10.11 -26.92 30.51
N TYR A 117 -10.53 -26.63 29.31
CA TYR A 117 -11.15 -25.38 28.77
C TYR A 117 -10.41 -24.04 28.97
N SER A 118 -9.25 -23.98 29.54
CA SER A 118 -8.47 -22.76 29.73
C SER A 118 -7.09 -22.90 29.13
N TYR A 119 -6.99 -22.96 27.80
CA TYR A 119 -5.71 -22.80 27.07
C TYR A 119 -5.20 -21.36 27.06
N PHE A 120 -5.92 -20.46 27.72
CA PHE A 120 -5.66 -19.04 27.76
C PHE A 120 -5.15 -18.67 29.14
N GLY A 121 -3.84 -18.56 29.29
CA GLY A 121 -3.28 -17.80 30.42
C GLY A 121 -3.85 -16.38 30.38
N ASP A 122 -4.22 -15.84 31.50
CA ASP A 122 -4.61 -14.44 31.86
C ASP A 122 -5.39 -13.58 30.87
N GLY A 123 -5.84 -14.11 29.73
CA GLY A 123 -6.64 -13.36 28.74
C GLY A 123 -5.89 -12.30 27.93
N ASN A 124 -4.58 -12.15 28.12
CA ASN A 124 -3.78 -11.20 27.37
C ASN A 124 -3.47 -11.71 25.97
N TYR A 125 -3.95 -10.99 24.99
CA TYR A 125 -3.64 -11.22 23.58
C TYR A 125 -3.51 -9.88 22.85
N ASP A 126 -2.67 -9.86 21.83
CA ASP A 126 -2.60 -8.78 20.88
C ASP A 126 -3.59 -9.03 19.74
N THR A 127 -4.19 -7.96 19.23
CA THR A 127 -4.98 -8.05 18.01
C THR A 127 -4.12 -7.55 16.86
N VAL A 128 -3.84 -8.44 15.92
CA VAL A 128 -3.09 -8.11 14.70
C VAL A 128 -3.94 -8.34 13.47
N PHE A 129 -3.51 -7.79 12.34
CA PHE A 129 -4.27 -7.86 11.08
C PHE A 129 -3.42 -8.48 9.97
N TYR A 130 -4.10 -9.23 9.10
CA TYR A 130 -3.53 -9.80 7.90
C TYR A 130 -4.55 -9.79 6.77
N ASP A 131 -4.10 -9.83 5.51
CA ASP A 131 -4.96 -9.70 4.33
C ASP A 131 -5.58 -11.01 3.85
N GLU A 132 -5.20 -12.15 4.44
CA GLU A 132 -5.77 -13.46 4.18
C GLU A 132 -6.47 -14.03 5.41
N GLN A 133 -7.53 -14.81 5.20
CA GLN A 133 -8.19 -15.58 6.25
C GLN A 133 -7.59 -16.99 6.31
N LEU A 134 -6.78 -17.24 7.33
CA LEU A 134 -6.07 -18.50 7.53
C LEU A 134 -6.75 -19.33 8.60
N ASP A 135 -6.93 -20.62 8.33
CA ASP A 135 -7.59 -21.54 9.24
C ASP A 135 -6.65 -21.96 10.40
N HIS A 136 -7.08 -21.73 11.62
CA HIS A 136 -6.32 -21.99 12.85
C HIS A 136 -7.26 -22.11 14.04
N ASP A 137 -6.77 -22.67 15.14
CA ASP A 137 -7.46 -22.69 16.42
C ASP A 137 -6.81 -21.68 17.39
N PHE A 138 -5.47 -21.55 17.33
CA PHE A 138 -4.69 -20.58 18.12
C PHE A 138 -3.67 -19.86 17.25
N ALA A 139 -3.25 -18.66 17.70
CA ALA A 139 -2.13 -17.95 17.13
C ALA A 139 -1.20 -17.46 18.25
N SER A 140 0.10 -17.51 18.03
CA SER A 140 1.11 -17.07 18.99
C SER A 140 2.26 -16.36 18.30
N TRP A 141 2.89 -15.43 19.03
CA TRP A 141 4.10 -14.78 18.57
C TRP A 141 5.29 -15.74 18.51
N VAL A 142 6.14 -15.54 17.51
CA VAL A 142 7.45 -16.18 17.44
C VAL A 142 8.45 -15.28 18.16
N PHE A 143 9.08 -15.81 19.21
CA PHE A 143 10.15 -15.14 19.93
C PHE A 143 11.50 -15.82 19.69
N GLY A 144 12.51 -14.98 19.39
CA GLY A 144 13.87 -15.45 19.13
C GLY A 144 14.04 -16.05 17.74
N ASP A 145 15.22 -16.61 17.49
CA ASP A 145 15.71 -17.03 16.18
C ASP A 145 15.91 -18.57 16.06
N SER A 146 15.49 -19.32 17.07
CA SER A 146 15.71 -20.77 17.12
C SER A 146 15.00 -21.57 16.03
N MET A 147 13.99 -20.99 15.40
CA MET A 147 13.22 -21.62 14.33
C MET A 147 13.45 -20.96 12.96
N GLU A 148 14.45 -20.08 12.86
CA GLU A 148 14.89 -19.55 11.57
C GLU A 148 15.53 -20.63 10.68
N PRO A 149 15.42 -20.49 9.35
CA PRO A 149 14.85 -19.35 8.60
C PRO A 149 13.34 -19.45 8.35
N THR A 150 12.66 -20.47 8.80
CA THR A 150 11.25 -20.73 8.45
C THR A 150 10.28 -19.85 9.23
N TYR A 151 10.57 -19.60 10.51
CA TYR A 151 9.75 -18.78 11.40
C TYR A 151 10.64 -17.70 11.99
N LEU A 152 10.35 -16.45 11.62
CA LEU A 152 11.17 -15.31 12.02
C LEU A 152 10.67 -14.69 13.32
N ASN A 153 11.58 -14.09 14.06
CA ASN A 153 11.22 -13.33 15.26
C ASN A 153 10.21 -12.22 14.93
N GLY A 154 9.13 -12.12 15.70
CA GLY A 154 8.05 -11.14 15.46
C GLY A 154 7.00 -11.56 14.42
N GLU A 155 7.11 -12.74 13.84
CA GLU A 155 6.01 -13.34 13.08
C GLU A 155 4.97 -13.98 14.00
N VAL A 156 3.81 -14.26 13.44
CA VAL A 156 2.73 -15.01 14.09
C VAL A 156 2.70 -16.40 13.51
N VAL A 157 2.68 -17.41 14.36
CA VAL A 157 2.41 -18.81 13.98
C VAL A 157 0.96 -19.16 14.24
N LEU A 158 0.41 -19.95 13.33
CA LEU A 158 -0.93 -20.50 13.38
C LEU A 158 -0.87 -21.97 13.82
N ILE A 159 -1.70 -22.30 14.78
CA ILE A 159 -1.67 -23.57 15.48
C ILE A 159 -3.03 -24.24 15.32
N LYS A 160 -3.03 -25.50 14.87
CA LYS A 160 -4.19 -26.39 14.95
C LYS A 160 -4.05 -27.28 16.17
N GLN A 161 -5.08 -27.31 16.99
CA GLN A 161 -5.15 -28.18 18.15
C GLN A 161 -5.20 -29.64 17.67
N THR A 162 -4.11 -30.34 17.84
CA THR A 162 -3.99 -31.77 17.51
C THR A 162 -3.11 -32.44 18.55
N ASP A 163 -3.32 -33.71 18.73
CA ASP A 163 -2.37 -34.56 19.41
C ASP A 163 -1.12 -34.74 18.51
N PHE A 164 -0.14 -35.46 19.03
CA PHE A 164 1.05 -35.79 18.27
C PHE A 164 0.75 -36.69 17.07
N ASP A 165 0.99 -36.21 15.86
CA ASP A 165 0.76 -36.95 14.62
C ASP A 165 1.95 -37.83 14.25
N TYR A 166 3.15 -37.21 14.08
CA TYR A 166 4.35 -37.86 13.60
C TYR A 166 5.63 -37.13 14.00
N ASP A 167 6.71 -37.88 14.04
CA ASP A 167 8.04 -37.36 14.31
C ASP A 167 8.51 -36.38 13.25
N GLY A 168 9.12 -35.28 13.72
CA GLY A 168 9.70 -34.26 12.87
C GLY A 168 8.72 -33.21 12.36
N ALA A 169 7.45 -33.26 12.74
CA ALA A 169 6.54 -32.08 12.54
C ALA A 169 6.84 -31.02 13.59
N ILE A 170 6.38 -29.80 13.27
CA ILE A 170 6.59 -28.64 14.15
C ILE A 170 5.35 -28.43 14.99
N TYR A 171 5.54 -28.38 16.31
CA TYR A 171 4.49 -28.24 17.29
C TYR A 171 4.77 -27.07 18.24
N ALA A 172 3.70 -26.52 18.79
CA ALA A 172 3.75 -25.75 20.01
C ALA A 172 3.65 -26.72 21.20
N VAL A 173 4.60 -26.62 22.11
CA VAL A 173 4.73 -27.49 23.29
C VAL A 173 4.82 -26.64 24.54
N ASP A 174 3.97 -26.91 25.52
CA ASP A 174 4.05 -26.37 26.87
C ASP A 174 4.93 -27.29 27.73
N TRP A 175 6.03 -26.74 28.24
CA TRP A 175 6.95 -27.49 29.09
C TRP A 175 7.72 -26.49 29.96
N ASP A 176 7.91 -26.82 31.23
CA ASP A 176 8.61 -25.99 32.22
C ASP A 176 8.11 -24.56 32.30
N GLY A 177 6.77 -24.37 32.23
CA GLY A 177 6.12 -23.07 32.28
C GLY A 177 6.37 -22.15 31.07
N GLN A 178 6.90 -22.70 29.98
CA GLN A 178 7.19 -22.00 28.73
C GLN A 178 6.54 -22.69 27.53
N THR A 179 6.17 -21.88 26.53
CA THR A 179 5.75 -22.41 25.23
C THR A 179 6.93 -22.46 24.29
N TYR A 180 7.17 -23.63 23.73
CA TYR A 180 8.20 -23.86 22.73
C TYR A 180 7.58 -24.14 21.37
N ILE A 181 8.10 -23.53 20.32
CA ILE A 181 7.85 -23.93 18.93
C ILE A 181 9.08 -24.67 18.48
N LYS A 182 8.94 -26.00 18.26
CA LYS A 182 10.05 -26.86 17.91
C LYS A 182 9.59 -28.00 16.98
N LYS A 183 10.56 -28.59 16.29
CA LYS A 183 10.40 -29.86 15.62
C LYS A 183 10.46 -30.96 16.69
N ILE A 184 9.42 -31.78 16.80
CA ILE A 184 9.27 -32.74 17.89
C ILE A 184 9.54 -34.15 17.40
N TYR A 185 10.28 -34.88 18.20
CA TYR A 185 10.50 -36.34 18.08
C TYR A 185 10.10 -36.99 19.39
N ARG A 186 9.31 -38.05 19.31
CA ARG A 186 8.91 -38.83 20.46
C ARG A 186 9.98 -39.89 20.74
N GLU A 187 10.47 -39.93 21.97
CA GLU A 187 11.43 -40.89 22.45
C GLU A 187 10.82 -41.72 23.60
N GLU A 188 11.50 -42.72 24.05
CA GLU A 188 10.97 -43.67 25.07
C GLU A 188 10.62 -42.94 26.38
N ASP A 189 11.47 -42.00 26.81
CA ASP A 189 11.35 -41.34 28.10
C ASP A 189 10.89 -39.87 28.00
N GLY A 190 10.61 -39.37 26.82
CA GLY A 190 10.26 -37.93 26.67
C GLY A 190 10.12 -37.47 25.22
N LEU A 191 10.10 -36.14 25.08
CA LEU A 191 10.07 -35.45 23.80
C LEU A 191 11.41 -34.78 23.52
N ARG A 192 12.01 -35.04 22.37
CA ARG A 192 13.15 -34.29 21.89
C ARG A 192 12.66 -33.10 21.07
N LEU A 193 13.04 -31.93 21.51
CA LEU A 193 12.67 -30.63 20.93
C LEU A 193 13.84 -30.09 20.11
N VAL A 194 13.70 -30.12 18.78
CA VAL A 194 14.76 -29.79 17.85
C VAL A 194 14.50 -28.42 17.24
N SER A 195 15.49 -27.52 17.30
CA SER A 195 15.48 -26.22 16.65
C SER A 195 15.78 -26.37 15.15
N LEU A 196 15.19 -25.52 14.31
CA LEU A 196 15.56 -25.44 12.89
C LEU A 196 16.92 -24.76 12.72
N ASN A 197 17.19 -23.74 13.53
CA ASN A 197 18.47 -23.06 13.59
C ASN A 197 19.50 -23.97 14.29
N LYS A 198 20.49 -24.40 13.54
CA LYS A 198 21.54 -25.36 14.00
C LYS A 198 22.49 -24.79 15.05
N HIS A 199 22.44 -23.48 15.34
CA HIS A 199 23.19 -22.90 16.45
C HIS A 199 22.63 -23.26 17.83
N TYR A 200 21.41 -23.82 17.88
CA TYR A 200 20.77 -24.26 19.11
C TYR A 200 20.86 -25.79 19.26
N ALA A 201 21.30 -26.21 20.42
CA ALA A 201 21.27 -27.62 20.79
C ALA A 201 19.82 -28.11 20.98
N ASP A 202 19.59 -29.38 20.73
CA ASP A 202 18.33 -30.03 21.03
C ASP A 202 18.07 -29.98 22.54
N LYS A 203 16.78 -29.82 22.89
CA LYS A 203 16.32 -29.97 24.29
C LYS A 203 15.61 -31.28 24.46
N PHE A 204 15.67 -31.85 25.64
CA PHE A 204 14.93 -33.03 25.99
C PHE A 204 13.95 -32.71 27.11
N ALA A 205 12.67 -33.01 26.90
CA ALA A 205 11.58 -32.79 27.84
C ALA A 205 11.09 -34.15 28.31
N PRO A 206 11.50 -34.63 29.53
CA PRO A 206 11.12 -35.92 30.07
C PRO A 206 9.63 -36.00 30.34
N TYR A 207 9.03 -37.18 30.21
CA TYR A 207 7.59 -37.35 30.49
C TYR A 207 7.21 -37.14 31.94
N ASP A 208 8.10 -37.31 32.88
CA ASP A 208 7.88 -37.02 34.30
C ASP A 208 7.73 -35.49 34.59
N GLU A 209 8.27 -34.65 33.72
CA GLU A 209 8.05 -33.21 33.76
C GLU A 209 6.78 -32.76 33.01
N ASN A 210 6.00 -33.77 32.51
CA ASN A 210 4.69 -33.54 31.89
C ASN A 210 4.66 -32.55 30.71
N PRO A 211 5.54 -32.69 29.71
CA PRO A 211 5.48 -31.86 28.50
C PRO A 211 4.17 -32.13 27.75
N ARG A 212 3.51 -31.06 27.28
CA ARG A 212 2.21 -31.15 26.61
C ARG A 212 2.26 -30.53 25.24
N ILE A 213 1.81 -31.25 24.23
CA ILE A 213 1.62 -30.74 22.90
C ILE A 213 0.33 -29.88 22.88
N ILE A 214 0.45 -28.61 22.55
CA ILE A 214 -0.68 -27.69 22.39
C ILE A 214 -1.35 -27.91 21.04
N GLY A 215 -0.53 -28.07 20.00
CA GLY A 215 -0.99 -28.31 18.64
C GLY A 215 0.12 -28.19 17.62
N LYS A 216 -0.22 -28.50 16.39
CA LYS A 216 0.68 -28.48 15.24
C LYS A 216 0.71 -27.11 14.60
N ILE A 217 1.89 -26.64 14.23
CA ILE A 217 2.04 -25.42 13.46
C ILE A 217 1.59 -25.68 12.01
N VAL A 218 0.62 -24.91 11.53
CA VAL A 218 0.02 -25.06 10.21
C VAL A 218 0.34 -23.89 9.26
N GLY A 219 0.89 -22.81 9.78
CA GLY A 219 1.31 -21.65 8.99
C GLY A 219 1.93 -20.57 9.84
N ASN A 220 2.39 -19.53 9.19
CA ASN A 220 2.89 -18.30 9.80
C ASN A 220 2.63 -17.12 8.89
N PHE A 221 2.59 -15.94 9.45
CA PHE A 221 2.53 -14.69 8.69
C PHE A 221 3.19 -13.54 9.46
N LYS A 222 3.61 -12.53 8.72
CA LYS A 222 4.04 -11.26 9.31
C LYS A 222 2.84 -10.32 9.39
N PRO A 223 2.46 -9.81 10.58
CA PRO A 223 1.37 -8.87 10.71
C PRO A 223 1.57 -7.60 9.89
N LEU A 224 0.47 -7.04 9.42
CA LEU A 224 0.48 -5.74 8.76
C LEU A 224 0.63 -4.64 9.81
N GLU A 225 1.51 -3.69 9.55
CA GLU A 225 1.61 -2.44 10.31
C GLU A 225 0.43 -1.54 9.89
N ILE A 226 -0.45 -1.22 10.82
CA ILE A 226 -1.63 -0.37 10.60
C ILE A 226 -1.44 0.95 11.33
#